data_943bf14c78b05eb56c12bde7be1b0f6f
#
_entry.id   943bf14c78b05eb56c12bde7be1b0f6f
#
_cell.length_a   1.000
_cell.length_b   1.000
_cell.length_c   1.000
_cell.angle_alpha   90.00
_cell.angle_beta   90.00
_cell.angle_gamma   90.00
#
_symmetry.space_group_name_H-M   'P 1'
#
loop_
_entity.id
_entity.type
_entity.pdbx_description
1 polymer ?
#
loop_
_entity_poly.entity_id
_entity_poly.type
_entity_poly.pdbx_seq_one_letter_code
_entity_poly.pdbx_strand_id
1 'polypeptide(L)'
;ALAQQTIFEDDTNVRMCALTRTQRPREELLRFVASPDGDLVPDLKQNLPGRGVWINLSRHDVAEAVRRKVFARALKNDVRLPDDLGGLVARLLLKDAMSCLSLASKAGQAVAGFEKTESTLTQGRAAVLIAASDGAEDGRRKLLGKLRAAGQADRLVECFASADLDLALGRTNVIHAAINPGGLARKFLACARRYEFFELNGAARAES
;
A
#
# COMPACT_ATOMS: atom_id res chain seq x y z
N ALA A 1 -6.40 -14.91 -32.90
CA ALA A 1 -5.58 -15.75 -32.01
C ALA A 1 -4.53 -14.83 -31.36
N LEU A 2 -4.84 -14.27 -30.17
CA LEU A 2 -3.91 -13.50 -29.36
C LEU A 2 -3.13 -14.51 -28.52
N ALA A 3 -1.84 -14.60 -28.78
CA ALA A 3 -0.91 -15.43 -28.02
C ALA A 3 -0.87 -14.94 -26.57
N GLN A 4 -1.28 -15.78 -25.63
CA GLN A 4 -0.97 -15.66 -24.23
C GLN A 4 0.54 -15.78 -24.08
N GLN A 5 1.22 -14.66 -23.87
CA GLN A 5 2.58 -14.66 -23.37
C GLN A 5 2.54 -15.16 -21.91
N THR A 6 2.85 -16.42 -21.75
CA THR A 6 3.18 -17.01 -20.45
C THR A 6 4.49 -16.36 -19.99
N ILE A 7 4.37 -15.36 -19.11
CA ILE A 7 5.50 -14.86 -18.35
C ILE A 7 5.91 -16.03 -17.47
N PHE A 8 7.12 -16.52 -17.61
CA PHE A 8 7.74 -17.46 -16.67
C PHE A 8 7.82 -16.75 -15.32
N GLU A 9 6.83 -16.99 -14.46
CA GLU A 9 6.87 -16.54 -13.06
C GLU A 9 8.02 -17.28 -12.40
N ASP A 10 8.97 -16.50 -11.87
CA ASP A 10 10.06 -16.99 -11.07
C ASP A 10 9.46 -17.66 -9.82
N ASP A 11 9.47 -18.99 -9.79
CA ASP A 11 8.87 -19.84 -8.73
C ASP A 11 9.42 -19.49 -7.33
N THR A 12 10.50 -18.71 -7.27
CA THR A 12 11.10 -18.21 -6.03
C THR A 12 10.31 -17.10 -5.37
N ASN A 13 9.42 -16.41 -6.11
CA ASN A 13 8.65 -15.26 -5.63
C ASN A 13 7.26 -15.60 -5.07
N VAL A 14 6.83 -16.85 -5.16
CA VAL A 14 5.53 -17.31 -4.67
C VAL A 14 5.63 -17.86 -3.25
N ARG A 15 4.61 -17.60 -2.43
CA ARG A 15 4.48 -18.16 -1.07
C ARG A 15 3.05 -18.62 -0.83
N MET A 16 2.91 -19.54 0.14
CA MET A 16 1.61 -20.06 0.55
C MET A 16 1.05 -19.26 1.73
N CYS A 17 -0.19 -18.77 1.60
CA CYS A 17 -0.93 -18.20 2.71
C CYS A 17 -1.25 -19.29 3.75
N ALA A 18 -0.83 -19.08 5.00
CA ALA A 18 -1.03 -20.05 6.08
C ALA A 18 -2.49 -20.24 6.48
N LEU A 19 -3.33 -19.24 6.23
CA LEU A 19 -4.77 -19.27 6.52
C LEU A 19 -5.56 -20.01 5.41
N THR A 20 -5.41 -19.56 4.16
CA THR A 20 -6.23 -20.03 3.03
C THR A 20 -5.60 -21.18 2.25
N ARG A 21 -4.31 -21.46 2.47
CA ARG A 21 -3.51 -22.49 1.78
C ARG A 21 -3.36 -22.22 0.27
N THR A 22 -3.65 -20.99 -0.17
CA THR A 22 -3.45 -20.56 -1.56
C THR A 22 -2.02 -20.05 -1.77
N GLN A 23 -1.46 -20.31 -2.94
CA GLN A 23 -0.19 -19.75 -3.38
C GLN A 23 -0.42 -18.38 -4.04
N ARG A 24 0.43 -17.40 -3.70
CA ARG A 24 0.36 -16.04 -4.24
C ARG A 24 1.75 -15.42 -4.34
N PRO A 25 1.93 -14.43 -5.21
CA PRO A 25 3.13 -13.58 -5.22
C PRO A 25 3.39 -12.93 -3.85
N ARG A 26 4.65 -12.77 -3.48
CA ARG A 26 5.04 -12.21 -2.18
C ARG A 26 4.50 -10.79 -1.93
N GLU A 27 4.33 -10.00 -2.98
CA GLU A 27 3.75 -8.65 -2.92
C GLU A 27 2.27 -8.65 -2.51
N GLU A 28 1.54 -9.74 -2.77
CA GLU A 28 0.14 -9.92 -2.37
C GLU A 28 -0.02 -10.52 -0.97
N LEU A 29 1.09 -10.71 -0.27
CA LEU A 29 1.12 -11.31 1.05
C LEU A 29 1.77 -10.39 2.08
N LEU A 30 1.39 -10.60 3.34
CA LEU A 30 2.03 -10.06 4.53
C LEU A 30 2.88 -11.15 5.17
N ARG A 31 4.13 -10.85 5.46
CA ARG A 31 5.00 -11.72 6.24
C ARG A 31 4.96 -11.32 7.70
N PHE A 32 4.94 -12.31 8.59
CA PHE A 32 5.03 -12.16 10.03
C PHE A 32 6.12 -13.06 10.57
N VAL A 33 6.84 -12.61 11.59
CA VAL A 33 7.88 -13.38 12.28
C VAL A 33 7.70 -13.28 13.79
N ALA A 34 8.25 -14.22 14.54
CA ALA A 34 8.38 -14.06 15.99
C ALA A 34 9.66 -13.28 16.29
N SER A 35 9.58 -12.27 17.17
CA SER A 35 10.77 -11.63 17.74
C SER A 35 11.49 -12.57 18.69
N PRO A 36 12.75 -12.28 19.09
CA PRO A 36 13.44 -13.06 20.14
C PRO A 36 12.67 -13.08 21.48
N ASP A 37 11.92 -12.03 21.77
CA ASP A 37 11.10 -11.88 22.99
C ASP A 37 9.74 -12.58 22.90
N GLY A 38 9.43 -13.20 21.76
CA GLY A 38 8.21 -13.96 21.53
C GLY A 38 7.02 -13.12 21.04
N ASP A 39 7.23 -11.88 20.59
CA ASP A 39 6.16 -11.05 20.03
C ASP A 39 5.99 -11.32 18.53
N LEU A 40 4.74 -11.32 18.05
CA LEU A 40 4.46 -11.36 16.62
C LEU A 40 4.71 -10.01 15.97
N VAL A 41 5.61 -9.97 14.98
CA VAL A 41 6.04 -8.76 14.29
C VAL A 41 5.68 -8.83 12.81
N PRO A 42 4.93 -7.83 12.25
CA PRO A 42 4.75 -7.69 10.82
C PRO A 42 6.07 -7.32 10.13
N ASP A 43 6.48 -8.09 9.14
CA ASP A 43 7.70 -7.87 8.36
C ASP A 43 7.36 -7.43 6.94
N LEU A 44 6.95 -6.17 6.78
CA LEU A 44 6.53 -5.62 5.48
C LEU A 44 7.66 -5.56 4.46
N LYS A 45 8.90 -5.44 4.91
CA LYS A 45 10.10 -5.41 4.05
C LYS A 45 10.64 -6.80 3.73
N GLN A 46 10.10 -7.83 4.38
CA GLN A 46 10.45 -9.24 4.19
C GLN A 46 11.95 -9.53 4.38
N ASN A 47 12.59 -8.82 5.30
CA ASN A 47 14.03 -8.90 5.57
C ASN A 47 14.39 -9.29 7.01
N LEU A 48 13.42 -9.46 7.90
CA LEU A 48 13.69 -9.91 9.25
C LEU A 48 14.13 -11.39 9.26
N PRO A 49 15.05 -11.78 10.16
CA PRO A 49 15.50 -13.15 10.30
C PRO A 49 14.39 -14.05 10.84
N GLY A 50 14.59 -15.36 10.70
CA GLY A 50 13.71 -16.37 11.26
C GLY A 50 12.63 -16.87 10.32
N ARG A 51 11.88 -17.87 10.84
CA ARG A 51 10.75 -18.46 10.11
C ARG A 51 9.65 -17.43 9.93
N GLY A 52 9.25 -17.15 8.68
CA GLY A 52 8.14 -16.29 8.35
C GLY A 52 6.84 -17.05 8.12
N VAL A 53 5.73 -16.49 8.58
CA VAL A 53 4.37 -16.91 8.26
C VAL A 53 3.78 -15.88 7.32
N TRP A 54 3.13 -16.36 6.26
CA TRP A 54 2.56 -15.53 5.21
C TRP A 54 1.04 -15.57 5.29
N ILE A 55 0.41 -14.40 5.26
CA ILE A 55 -1.06 -14.23 5.23
C ILE A 55 -1.39 -13.30 4.06
N ASN A 56 -2.51 -13.51 3.39
CA ASN A 56 -2.96 -12.62 2.33
C ASN A 56 -2.96 -11.14 2.79
N LEU A 57 -2.68 -10.23 1.88
CA LEU A 57 -2.72 -8.78 2.10
C LEU A 57 -4.19 -8.34 2.26
N SER A 58 -4.79 -8.66 3.39
CA SER A 58 -6.20 -8.43 3.70
C SER A 58 -6.40 -8.27 5.20
N ARG A 59 -7.06 -7.19 5.61
CA ARG A 59 -7.41 -6.95 7.02
C ARG A 59 -8.29 -8.07 7.57
N HIS A 60 -9.24 -8.57 6.77
CA HIS A 60 -10.08 -9.69 7.13
C HIS A 60 -9.26 -10.96 7.39
N ASP A 61 -8.36 -11.32 6.48
CA ASP A 61 -7.57 -12.56 6.61
C ASP A 61 -6.58 -12.48 7.79
N VAL A 62 -6.07 -11.29 8.12
CA VAL A 62 -5.27 -11.08 9.32
C VAL A 62 -6.10 -11.32 10.57
N ALA A 63 -7.33 -10.76 10.65
CA ALA A 63 -8.24 -10.98 11.77
C ALA A 63 -8.62 -12.46 11.92
N GLU A 64 -8.95 -13.14 10.80
CA GLU A 64 -9.23 -14.57 10.80
C GLU A 64 -8.02 -15.42 11.23
N ALA A 65 -6.82 -15.06 10.84
CA ALA A 65 -5.60 -15.75 11.25
C ALA A 65 -5.37 -15.63 12.76
N VAL A 66 -5.68 -14.47 13.36
CA VAL A 66 -5.69 -14.27 14.82
C VAL A 66 -6.73 -15.18 15.47
N ARG A 67 -8.00 -15.08 15.03
CA ARG A 67 -9.12 -15.84 15.58
C ARG A 67 -8.86 -17.36 15.55
N ARG A 68 -8.29 -17.86 14.46
CA ARG A 68 -7.99 -19.30 14.27
C ARG A 68 -6.63 -19.73 14.81
N LYS A 69 -5.91 -18.87 15.54
CA LYS A 69 -4.57 -19.15 16.11
C LYS A 69 -3.57 -19.68 15.06
N VAL A 70 -3.64 -19.16 13.82
CA VAL A 70 -2.81 -19.60 12.70
C VAL A 70 -1.34 -19.32 12.96
N PHE A 71 -1.02 -18.17 13.56
CA PHE A 71 0.35 -17.74 13.82
C PHE A 71 1.11 -18.71 14.76
N ALA A 72 0.54 -19.06 15.91
CA ALA A 72 1.15 -19.97 16.86
C ALA A 72 1.42 -21.34 16.23
N ARG A 73 0.42 -21.87 15.48
CA ARG A 73 0.57 -23.18 14.80
C ARG A 73 1.66 -23.15 13.71
N ALA A 74 1.71 -22.08 12.90
CA ALA A 74 2.64 -21.99 11.79
C ALA A 74 4.08 -21.71 12.24
N LEU A 75 4.25 -20.90 13.30
CA LEU A 75 5.55 -20.62 13.91
C LEU A 75 6.05 -21.76 14.82
N LYS A 76 5.15 -22.68 15.21
CA LYS A 76 5.42 -23.76 16.19
C LYS A 76 5.91 -23.23 17.53
N ASN A 77 5.41 -22.08 17.93
CA ASN A 77 5.75 -21.38 19.16
C ASN A 77 4.57 -20.53 19.61
N ASP A 78 4.39 -20.37 20.92
CA ASP A 78 3.47 -19.39 21.45
C ASP A 78 4.03 -17.99 21.20
N VAL A 79 3.21 -17.17 20.54
CA VAL A 79 3.57 -15.77 20.22
C VAL A 79 2.57 -14.83 20.84
N ARG A 80 3.07 -13.74 21.41
CA ARG A 80 2.22 -12.65 21.90
C ARG A 80 1.76 -11.82 20.70
N LEU A 81 0.45 -11.65 20.60
CA LEU A 81 -0.18 -10.88 19.54
C LEU A 81 -0.45 -9.45 20.04
N PRO A 82 -0.24 -8.42 19.22
CA PRO A 82 -0.77 -7.09 19.52
C PRO A 82 -2.30 -7.12 19.63
N ASP A 83 -2.86 -6.30 20.51
CA ASP A 83 -4.33 -6.21 20.71
C ASP A 83 -5.08 -5.90 19.41
N ASP A 84 -4.50 -5.03 18.56
CA ASP A 84 -5.01 -4.70 17.23
C ASP A 84 -3.92 -4.93 16.18
N LEU A 85 -3.72 -6.19 15.79
CA LEU A 85 -2.76 -6.56 14.74
C LEU A 85 -3.13 -5.96 13.38
N GLY A 86 -4.41 -5.90 13.05
CA GLY A 86 -4.88 -5.31 11.79
C GLY A 86 -4.58 -3.81 11.71
N GLY A 87 -4.87 -3.07 12.77
CA GLY A 87 -4.53 -1.64 12.85
C GLY A 87 -3.02 -1.39 12.87
N LEU A 88 -2.23 -2.26 13.52
CA LEU A 88 -0.77 -2.18 13.46
C LEU A 88 -0.26 -2.32 12.02
N VAL A 89 -0.75 -3.31 11.27
CA VAL A 89 -0.39 -3.51 9.86
C VAL A 89 -0.79 -2.31 9.01
N ALA A 90 -2.01 -1.78 9.18
CA ALA A 90 -2.47 -0.59 8.47
C ALA A 90 -1.56 0.62 8.70
N ARG A 91 -1.24 0.91 9.96
CA ARG A 91 -0.31 2.01 10.31
C ARG A 91 1.08 1.84 9.70
N LEU A 92 1.59 0.61 9.65
CA LEU A 92 2.88 0.33 9.03
C LEU A 92 2.86 0.50 7.51
N LEU A 93 1.79 0.05 6.83
CA LEU A 93 1.60 0.24 5.39
C LEU A 93 1.45 1.72 5.03
N LEU A 94 0.67 2.47 5.80
CA LEU A 94 0.53 3.93 5.67
C LEU A 94 1.90 4.62 5.82
N LYS A 95 2.63 4.31 6.89
CA LYS A 95 3.96 4.85 7.14
C LYS A 95 4.94 4.57 5.99
N ASP A 96 4.88 3.38 5.40
CA ASP A 96 5.75 3.02 4.27
C ASP A 96 5.41 3.86 3.03
N ALA A 97 4.13 4.03 2.70
CA ALA A 97 3.68 4.90 1.60
C ALA A 97 4.08 6.37 1.84
N MET A 98 3.84 6.91 3.04
CA MET A 98 4.20 8.28 3.39
C MET A 98 5.72 8.51 3.38
N SER A 99 6.51 7.51 3.77
CA SER A 99 7.97 7.57 3.67
C SER A 99 8.43 7.66 2.21
N CYS A 100 7.79 6.92 1.29
CA CYS A 100 8.07 7.01 -0.14
C CYS A 100 7.71 8.39 -0.71
N LEU A 101 6.57 8.96 -0.30
CA LEU A 101 6.14 10.30 -0.71
C LEU A 101 7.10 11.39 -0.19
N SER A 102 7.49 11.31 1.07
CA SER A 102 8.47 12.21 1.68
C SER A 102 9.81 12.17 0.94
N LEU A 103 10.26 10.97 0.56
CA LEU A 103 11.49 10.80 -0.22
C LEU A 103 11.38 11.43 -1.61
N ALA A 104 10.23 11.27 -2.30
CA ALA A 104 9.97 11.91 -3.58
C ALA A 104 9.95 13.44 -3.46
N SER A 105 9.39 13.98 -2.37
CA SER A 105 9.39 15.42 -2.09
C SER A 105 10.80 15.95 -1.87
N LYS A 106 11.60 15.30 -1.04
CA LYS A 106 13.01 15.68 -0.77
C LYS A 106 13.89 15.62 -2.02
N ALA A 107 13.59 14.70 -2.93
CA ALA A 107 14.28 14.57 -4.21
C ALA A 107 13.80 15.58 -5.28
N GLY A 108 12.86 16.48 -4.95
CA GLY A 108 12.27 17.43 -5.91
C GLY A 108 11.39 16.79 -6.98
N GLN A 109 10.97 15.52 -6.77
CA GLN A 109 10.14 14.77 -7.72
C GLN A 109 8.65 14.83 -7.41
N ALA A 110 8.26 15.45 -6.30
CA ALA A 110 6.86 15.67 -5.94
C ALA A 110 6.53 17.15 -5.87
N VAL A 111 5.32 17.50 -6.32
CA VAL A 111 4.73 18.85 -6.19
C VAL A 111 3.45 18.74 -5.37
N ALA A 112 3.11 19.81 -4.64
CA ALA A 112 1.90 19.88 -3.84
C ALA A 112 1.16 21.21 -4.07
N GLY A 113 -0.17 21.15 -3.96
CA GLY A 113 -1.12 22.22 -4.23
C GLY A 113 -1.74 22.14 -5.61
N PHE A 114 -2.97 22.69 -5.74
CA PHE A 114 -3.79 22.53 -6.94
C PHE A 114 -3.09 22.99 -8.22
N GLU A 115 -2.65 24.26 -8.27
CA GLU A 115 -2.07 24.87 -9.48
C GLU A 115 -0.81 24.12 -9.97
N LYS A 116 0.08 23.75 -9.05
CA LYS A 116 1.31 23.03 -9.39
C LYS A 116 1.00 21.62 -9.90
N THR A 117 0.05 20.93 -9.27
CA THR A 117 -0.43 19.62 -9.69
C THR A 117 -1.06 19.69 -11.07
N GLU A 118 -1.95 20.67 -11.29
CA GLU A 118 -2.61 20.90 -12.58
C GLU A 118 -1.61 21.17 -13.69
N SER A 119 -0.64 22.07 -13.45
CA SER A 119 0.44 22.36 -14.41
C SER A 119 1.25 21.12 -14.75
N THR A 120 1.62 20.30 -13.75
CA THR A 120 2.39 19.07 -13.95
C THR A 120 1.63 18.04 -14.79
N LEU A 121 0.32 17.90 -14.56
CA LEU A 121 -0.57 17.04 -15.36
C LEU A 121 -0.70 17.55 -16.79
N THR A 122 -0.93 18.85 -16.99
CA THR A 122 -1.09 19.47 -18.31
C THR A 122 0.19 19.34 -19.16
N GLN A 123 1.35 19.34 -18.52
CA GLN A 123 2.65 19.15 -19.18
C GLN A 123 3.01 17.67 -19.41
N GLY A 124 2.13 16.74 -19.05
CA GLY A 124 2.38 15.29 -19.17
C GLY A 124 3.50 14.76 -18.27
N ARG A 125 3.89 15.52 -17.24
CA ARG A 125 5.00 15.19 -16.33
C ARG A 125 4.57 14.51 -15.03
N ALA A 126 3.28 14.19 -14.86
CA ALA A 126 2.80 13.46 -13.69
C ALA A 126 2.76 11.96 -13.97
N ALA A 127 3.43 11.17 -13.15
CA ALA A 127 3.30 9.71 -13.15
C ALA A 127 2.26 9.23 -12.13
N VAL A 128 1.99 10.01 -11.09
CA VAL A 128 0.98 9.73 -10.06
C VAL A 128 0.29 11.03 -9.71
N LEU A 129 -1.05 11.00 -9.66
CA LEU A 129 -1.89 12.02 -9.05
C LEU A 129 -2.33 11.54 -7.67
N ILE A 130 -2.15 12.38 -6.67
CA ILE A 130 -2.61 12.12 -5.30
C ILE A 130 -3.69 13.15 -4.96
N ALA A 131 -4.85 12.67 -4.51
CA ALA A 131 -5.92 13.49 -3.98
C ALA A 131 -6.24 13.03 -2.55
N ALA A 132 -6.35 13.99 -1.61
CA ALA A 132 -6.74 13.64 -0.25
C ALA A 132 -8.16 13.09 -0.21
N SER A 133 -8.39 12.03 0.58
CA SER A 133 -9.68 11.36 0.72
C SER A 133 -10.75 12.26 1.35
N ASP A 134 -10.32 13.22 2.16
CA ASP A 134 -11.11 14.24 2.85
C ASP A 134 -11.13 15.60 2.12
N GLY A 135 -10.58 15.65 0.88
CA GLY A 135 -10.52 16.85 0.06
C GLY A 135 -11.84 17.16 -0.67
N ALA A 136 -12.02 18.43 -1.07
CA ALA A 136 -13.18 18.85 -1.84
C ALA A 136 -13.24 18.20 -3.24
N GLU A 137 -14.44 17.77 -3.63
CA GLU A 137 -14.63 16.97 -4.86
C GLU A 137 -14.36 17.76 -6.16
N ASP A 138 -14.63 19.07 -6.18
CA ASP A 138 -14.49 19.88 -7.39
C ASP A 138 -13.04 19.93 -7.91
N GLY A 139 -12.07 20.13 -7.02
CA GLY A 139 -10.66 20.12 -7.39
C GLY A 139 -10.20 18.75 -7.90
N ARG A 140 -10.62 17.70 -7.20
CA ARG A 140 -10.35 16.31 -7.59
C ARG A 140 -10.89 15.99 -8.97
N ARG A 141 -12.15 16.32 -9.25
CA ARG A 141 -12.81 16.06 -10.54
C ARG A 141 -12.09 16.74 -11.71
N LYS A 142 -11.65 17.99 -11.54
CA LYS A 142 -10.88 18.72 -12.58
C LYS A 142 -9.56 18.04 -12.90
N LEU A 143 -8.79 17.67 -11.87
CA LEU A 143 -7.49 17.02 -12.05
C LEU A 143 -7.64 15.60 -12.61
N LEU A 144 -8.63 14.84 -12.14
CA LEU A 144 -8.94 13.51 -12.66
C LEU A 144 -9.37 13.54 -14.12
N GLY A 145 -10.10 14.58 -14.54
CA GLY A 145 -10.46 14.80 -15.96
C GLY A 145 -9.23 14.89 -16.85
N LYS A 146 -8.20 15.61 -16.42
CA LYS A 146 -6.93 15.72 -17.16
C LYS A 146 -6.17 14.37 -17.20
N LEU A 147 -6.14 13.66 -16.07
CA LEU A 147 -5.48 12.35 -15.98
C LEU A 147 -6.16 11.30 -16.88
N ARG A 148 -7.51 11.31 -16.93
CA ARG A 148 -8.30 10.46 -17.82
C ARG A 148 -8.08 10.78 -19.30
N ALA A 149 -8.04 12.06 -19.65
CA ALA A 149 -7.74 12.50 -21.01
C ALA A 149 -6.34 12.03 -21.49
N ALA A 150 -5.40 11.88 -20.56
CA ALA A 150 -4.08 11.30 -20.85
C ALA A 150 -4.04 9.76 -20.86
N GLY A 151 -5.18 9.06 -20.65
CA GLY A 151 -5.25 7.61 -20.57
C GLY A 151 -4.57 6.99 -19.34
N GLN A 152 -4.43 7.76 -18.26
CA GLN A 152 -3.64 7.40 -17.06
C GLN A 152 -4.49 7.33 -15.78
N ALA A 153 -5.78 7.04 -15.89
CA ALA A 153 -6.71 7.02 -14.75
C ALA A 153 -6.28 6.03 -13.63
N ASP A 154 -5.55 4.98 -13.97
CA ASP A 154 -4.97 3.99 -13.06
C ASP A 154 -3.88 4.55 -12.12
N ARG A 155 -3.43 5.78 -12.39
CA ARG A 155 -2.36 6.44 -11.61
C ARG A 155 -2.88 7.41 -10.54
N LEU A 156 -4.18 7.40 -10.28
CA LEU A 156 -4.80 8.13 -9.18
C LEU A 156 -4.66 7.36 -7.87
N VAL A 157 -4.34 8.08 -6.79
CA VAL A 157 -4.28 7.60 -5.41
C VAL A 157 -5.14 8.52 -4.54
N GLU A 158 -6.18 7.98 -3.88
CA GLU A 158 -7.17 8.73 -3.09
C GLU A 158 -7.35 8.18 -1.67
N CYS A 159 -6.51 7.26 -1.24
CA CYS A 159 -6.71 6.51 0.01
C CYS A 159 -6.10 7.17 1.25
N PHE A 160 -5.50 8.36 1.14
CA PHE A 160 -4.84 9.04 2.24
C PHE A 160 -5.57 10.31 2.66
N ALA A 161 -5.63 10.59 3.96
CA ALA A 161 -6.17 11.84 4.47
C ALA A 161 -5.19 13.01 4.24
N SER A 162 -5.70 14.24 4.20
CA SER A 162 -4.89 15.46 4.06
C SER A 162 -3.83 15.56 5.15
N ALA A 163 -4.16 15.20 6.39
CA ALA A 163 -3.22 15.20 7.52
C ALA A 163 -1.98 14.30 7.28
N ASP A 164 -2.16 13.13 6.66
CA ASP A 164 -1.05 12.23 6.32
C ASP A 164 -0.16 12.84 5.23
N LEU A 165 -0.77 13.48 4.24
CA LEU A 165 -0.07 14.16 3.15
C LEU A 165 0.72 15.37 3.67
N ASP A 166 0.14 16.13 4.61
CA ASP A 166 0.78 17.27 5.26
C ASP A 166 2.08 16.86 5.94
N LEU A 167 2.03 15.81 6.74
CA LEU A 167 3.20 15.26 7.43
C LEU A 167 4.27 14.76 6.44
N ALA A 168 3.87 14.03 5.41
CA ALA A 168 4.79 13.46 4.43
C ALA A 168 5.50 14.53 3.59
N LEU A 169 4.81 15.64 3.26
CA LEU A 169 5.30 16.70 2.38
C LEU A 169 5.86 17.90 3.15
N GLY A 170 5.74 17.91 4.50
CA GLY A 170 6.19 19.02 5.35
C GLY A 170 5.44 20.34 5.02
N ARG A 171 4.15 20.24 4.78
CA ARG A 171 3.27 21.37 4.40
C ARG A 171 1.97 21.28 5.18
N THR A 172 1.12 22.28 5.02
CA THR A 172 -0.22 22.32 5.60
C THR A 172 -1.27 22.38 4.50
N ASN A 173 -2.41 21.73 4.72
CA ASN A 173 -3.57 21.74 3.83
C ASN A 173 -3.26 21.19 2.42
N VAL A 174 -2.57 20.07 2.36
CA VAL A 174 -2.27 19.38 1.10
C VAL A 174 -3.46 18.51 0.69
N ILE A 175 -4.24 19.01 -0.27
CA ILE A 175 -5.38 18.27 -0.85
C ILE A 175 -4.96 17.55 -2.14
N HIS A 176 -4.04 18.15 -2.91
CA HIS A 176 -3.58 17.58 -4.18
C HIS A 176 -2.06 17.60 -4.27
N ALA A 177 -1.50 16.52 -4.80
CA ALA A 177 -0.09 16.41 -5.11
C ALA A 177 0.13 15.56 -6.37
N ALA A 178 1.29 15.70 -6.99
CA ALA A 178 1.71 14.83 -8.09
C ALA A 178 3.16 14.42 -7.92
N ILE A 179 3.50 13.23 -8.43
CA ILE A 179 4.88 12.73 -8.48
C ILE A 179 5.28 12.58 -9.94
N ASN A 180 6.46 13.09 -10.28
CA ASN A 180 7.05 12.98 -11.60
C ASN A 180 7.47 11.52 -11.91
N PRO A 181 7.57 11.12 -13.20
CA PRO A 181 8.01 9.79 -13.59
C PRO A 181 9.38 9.42 -13.01
N GLY A 182 9.51 8.20 -12.50
CA GLY A 182 10.76 7.69 -11.96
C GLY A 182 10.60 6.52 -11.00
N GLY A 183 11.69 6.08 -10.43
CA GLY A 183 11.71 4.97 -9.47
C GLY A 183 10.90 5.26 -8.21
N LEU A 184 10.94 6.51 -7.72
CA LEU A 184 10.19 6.91 -6.52
C LEU A 184 8.67 6.92 -6.75
N ALA A 185 8.21 7.32 -7.95
CA ALA A 185 6.79 7.25 -8.32
C ALA A 185 6.29 5.79 -8.33
N ARG A 186 7.04 4.88 -8.95
CA ARG A 186 6.70 3.45 -8.97
C ARG A 186 6.67 2.86 -7.57
N LYS A 187 7.68 3.19 -6.74
CA LYS A 187 7.75 2.72 -5.35
C LYS A 187 6.60 3.24 -4.51
N PHE A 188 6.30 4.53 -4.61
CA PHE A 188 5.14 5.12 -3.91
C PHE A 188 3.83 4.44 -4.33
N LEU A 189 3.60 4.29 -5.64
CA LEU A 189 2.37 3.67 -6.15
C LEU A 189 2.20 2.24 -5.64
N ALA A 190 3.29 1.46 -5.61
CA ALA A 190 3.26 0.10 -5.05
C ALA A 190 2.90 0.10 -3.56
N CYS A 191 3.48 0.99 -2.75
CA CYS A 191 3.15 1.11 -1.32
C CYS A 191 1.70 1.60 -1.12
N ALA A 192 1.26 2.59 -1.89
CA ALA A 192 -0.11 3.12 -1.83
C ALA A 192 -1.15 2.03 -2.17
N ARG A 193 -0.90 1.24 -3.24
CA ARG A 193 -1.78 0.13 -3.63
C ARG A 193 -1.86 -0.96 -2.57
N ARG A 194 -0.75 -1.27 -1.90
CA ARG A 194 -0.77 -2.24 -0.78
C ARG A 194 -1.60 -1.75 0.40
N TYR A 195 -1.48 -0.46 0.77
CA TYR A 195 -2.30 0.13 1.82
C TYR A 195 -3.79 0.13 1.44
N GLU A 196 -4.11 0.64 0.25
CA GLU A 196 -5.47 0.70 -0.28
C GLU A 196 -6.12 -0.68 -0.32
N PHE A 197 -5.42 -1.68 -0.88
CA PHE A 197 -5.90 -3.05 -0.98
C PHE A 197 -6.16 -3.67 0.40
N PHE A 198 -5.28 -3.42 1.37
CA PHE A 198 -5.43 -3.92 2.73
C PHE A 198 -6.66 -3.33 3.42
N GLU A 199 -6.92 -2.02 3.27
CA GLU A 199 -8.07 -1.33 3.87
C GLU A 199 -9.38 -1.70 3.17
N LEU A 200 -9.44 -1.67 1.82
CA LEU A 200 -10.67 -1.93 1.06
C LEU A 200 -11.15 -3.39 1.17
N ASN A 201 -10.24 -4.36 1.15
CA ASN A 201 -10.62 -5.77 1.32
C ASN A 201 -10.96 -6.15 2.77
N GLY A 202 -10.80 -5.23 3.72
CA GLY A 202 -11.36 -5.34 5.06
C GLY A 202 -12.83 -4.98 5.13
N ALA A 203 -13.29 -4.02 4.33
CA ALA A 203 -14.67 -3.53 4.33
C ALA A 203 -15.62 -4.41 3.50
N ALA A 204 -15.20 -4.89 2.33
CA ALA A 204 -16.08 -5.57 1.37
C ALA A 204 -16.56 -6.98 1.78
N ARG A 205 -15.97 -7.60 2.82
CA ARG A 205 -16.38 -8.92 3.35
C ARG A 205 -17.04 -8.88 4.73
N ALA A 206 -17.20 -7.70 5.32
CA ALA A 206 -17.95 -7.53 6.56
C ALA A 206 -19.47 -7.42 6.29
N GLU A 207 -19.89 -7.25 5.03
CA GLU A 207 -21.29 -7.10 4.61
C GLU A 207 -21.87 -8.35 3.90
N SER A 208 -21.17 -9.49 3.98
CA SER A 208 -21.63 -10.81 3.48
C SER A 208 -21.59 -11.85 4.63
#